data_7830c15568dae008495a600bbfc52bda
#
_entry.id   7830c15568dae008495a600bbfc52bda
#
_cell.length_a   1.000
_cell.length_b   1.000
_cell.length_c   1.000
_cell.angle_alpha   90.00
_cell.angle_beta   90.00
_cell.angle_gamma   90.00
#
_symmetry.space_group_name_H-M   'P 1'
#
loop_
_entity.id
_entity.type
_entity.pdbx_description
1 polymer ?
#
loop_
_entity_poly.entity_id
_entity_poly.type
_entity_poly.pdbx_seq_one_letter_code
_entity_poly.pdbx_strand_id
1 'polypeptide(L)'
;MISLLRARLRQGRQTLDFPAGPVPLPERFRGRPVLDGSKCQEGCRACVAVCPTEAIRTDPLAIDLGACLFCAACQEACLTGAVSYTPDYRLATRVREDLVVSGAEAKLATALDDAMRSLLGRSLKLRQVSAGGCSGCEAELAALGNVVFDLGRFGIQFVASPRHADGIVITGPVTGHMELALRETYQAIPAPKIVIAVGACAISGGPFAGAASSGDGVPADIPVDLYVPGCPPHPLTLLDGLLRLTGRIRAGTR
;
A
#
# COMPACT_ATOMS: atom_id res chain seq x y z
N MET A 1 2.00 -37.04 -18.16
CA MET A 1 3.29 -36.31 -18.06
C MET A 1 3.60 -35.48 -19.31
N ILE A 2 3.55 -36.03 -20.52
CA ILE A 2 3.81 -35.34 -21.80
C ILE A 2 2.85 -34.13 -22.02
N SER A 3 1.57 -34.24 -21.62
CA SER A 3 0.60 -33.16 -21.73
C SER A 3 0.93 -31.95 -20.87
N LEU A 4 1.44 -32.17 -19.66
CA LEU A 4 1.90 -31.10 -18.74
C LEU A 4 3.13 -30.38 -19.30
N LEU A 5 4.09 -31.14 -19.85
CA LEU A 5 5.26 -30.54 -20.50
C LEU A 5 4.88 -29.70 -21.72
N ARG A 6 3.96 -30.19 -22.56
CA ARG A 6 3.42 -29.45 -23.70
C ARG A 6 2.66 -28.20 -23.27
N ALA A 7 1.87 -28.25 -22.21
CA ALA A 7 1.17 -27.11 -21.64
C ALA A 7 2.20 -26.06 -21.14
N ARG A 8 3.22 -26.49 -20.41
CA ARG A 8 4.30 -25.63 -19.92
C ARG A 8 5.05 -24.92 -21.05
N LEU A 9 5.39 -25.65 -22.10
CA LEU A 9 6.08 -25.09 -23.28
C LEU A 9 5.20 -24.09 -24.05
N ARG A 10 3.87 -24.32 -24.12
CA ARG A 10 2.94 -23.40 -24.79
C ARG A 10 2.64 -22.16 -23.97
N GLN A 11 2.50 -22.29 -22.66
CA GLN A 11 2.16 -21.17 -21.77
C GLN A 11 3.38 -20.28 -21.44
N GLY A 12 4.59 -20.83 -21.55
CA GLY A 12 5.80 -20.10 -21.18
C GLY A 12 5.84 -19.76 -19.70
N ARG A 13 6.48 -18.65 -19.37
CA ARG A 13 6.58 -18.11 -18.01
C ARG A 13 5.47 -17.07 -17.79
N GLN A 14 4.58 -17.34 -16.85
CA GLN A 14 3.49 -16.43 -16.49
C GLN A 14 3.85 -15.49 -15.31
N THR A 15 4.80 -15.91 -14.49
CA THR A 15 5.26 -15.12 -13.32
C THR A 15 6.08 -13.93 -13.78
N LEU A 16 5.76 -12.76 -13.27
CA LEU A 16 6.50 -11.52 -13.54
C LEU A 16 7.96 -11.64 -13.10
N ASP A 17 8.86 -11.06 -13.89
CA ASP A 17 10.29 -10.98 -13.55
C ASP A 17 10.57 -9.80 -12.61
N PHE A 18 9.79 -9.75 -11.53
CA PHE A 18 9.88 -8.71 -10.51
C PHE A 18 10.88 -9.14 -9.43
N PRO A 19 11.72 -8.24 -8.90
CA PRO A 19 11.82 -6.80 -9.20
C PRO A 19 12.77 -6.46 -10.37
N ALA A 20 13.37 -7.44 -11.07
CA ALA A 20 14.46 -7.22 -12.03
C ALA A 20 13.94 -6.73 -13.40
N GLY A 21 12.78 -7.21 -13.83
CA GLY A 21 12.24 -6.94 -15.17
C GLY A 21 11.22 -5.79 -15.22
N PRO A 22 10.87 -5.36 -16.43
CA PRO A 22 9.82 -4.37 -16.63
C PRO A 22 8.46 -4.94 -16.20
N VAL A 23 7.63 -4.09 -15.62
CA VAL A 23 6.31 -4.47 -15.14
C VAL A 23 5.25 -3.93 -16.10
N PRO A 24 4.42 -4.79 -16.70
CA PRO A 24 3.29 -4.35 -17.50
C PRO A 24 2.22 -3.76 -16.57
N LEU A 25 1.98 -2.46 -16.69
CA LEU A 25 0.91 -1.78 -15.99
C LEU A 25 -0.21 -1.42 -16.98
N PRO A 26 -1.48 -1.44 -16.55
CA PRO A 26 -2.57 -0.96 -17.38
C PRO A 26 -2.36 0.50 -17.78
N GLU A 27 -2.76 0.88 -19.00
CA GLU A 27 -2.63 2.24 -19.51
C GLU A 27 -3.28 3.30 -18.59
N ARG A 28 -4.37 2.92 -17.92
CA ARG A 28 -5.09 3.79 -16.97
C ARG A 28 -4.58 3.71 -15.53
N PHE A 29 -3.45 3.03 -15.30
CA PHE A 29 -2.89 2.94 -13.96
C PHE A 29 -2.46 4.33 -13.46
N ARG A 30 -2.87 4.66 -12.25
CA ARG A 30 -2.52 5.91 -11.56
C ARG A 30 -1.65 5.56 -10.36
N GLY A 31 -0.36 5.81 -10.52
CA GLY A 31 0.60 5.63 -9.44
C GLY A 31 0.91 6.96 -8.76
N ARG A 32 2.18 7.22 -8.51
CA ARG A 32 2.61 8.40 -7.77
C ARG A 32 2.19 9.72 -8.45
N PRO A 33 1.53 10.64 -7.73
CA PRO A 33 1.30 11.98 -8.24
C PRO A 33 2.62 12.78 -8.31
N VAL A 34 2.70 13.64 -9.30
CA VAL A 34 3.73 14.67 -9.44
C VAL A 34 3.04 16.02 -9.35
N LEU A 35 3.59 16.86 -8.48
CA LEU A 35 3.05 18.18 -8.17
C LEU A 35 4.05 19.26 -8.63
N ASP A 36 3.59 20.12 -9.52
CA ASP A 36 4.37 21.26 -10.01
C ASP A 36 3.78 22.56 -9.41
N GLY A 37 4.32 22.96 -8.28
CA GLY A 37 3.87 24.18 -7.59
C GLY A 37 4.06 25.46 -8.39
N SER A 38 4.98 25.48 -9.38
CA SER A 38 5.21 26.66 -10.23
C SER A 38 4.05 26.93 -11.20
N LYS A 39 3.26 25.89 -11.50
CA LYS A 39 2.05 25.99 -12.31
C LYS A 39 0.79 26.29 -11.50
N CYS A 40 0.88 26.20 -10.16
CA CYS A 40 -0.26 26.45 -9.31
C CYS A 40 -0.54 27.95 -9.24
N GLN A 41 -1.75 28.35 -9.60
CA GLN A 41 -2.16 29.76 -9.51
C GLN A 41 -2.43 30.16 -8.07
N GLU A 42 -1.97 31.34 -7.68
CA GLU A 42 -2.20 31.89 -6.33
C GLU A 42 -3.71 31.97 -6.03
N GLY A 43 -4.10 31.49 -4.85
CA GLY A 43 -5.49 31.46 -4.41
C GLY A 43 -6.37 30.38 -5.07
N CYS A 44 -5.86 29.60 -6.03
CA CYS A 44 -6.62 28.53 -6.67
C CYS A 44 -6.79 27.34 -5.70
N ARG A 45 -8.01 26.87 -5.53
CA ARG A 45 -8.39 25.71 -4.68
C ARG A 45 -9.22 24.66 -5.42
N ALA A 46 -9.23 24.66 -6.75
CA ALA A 46 -10.06 23.76 -7.54
C ALA A 46 -9.80 22.27 -7.20
N CYS A 47 -8.54 21.87 -7.06
CA CYS A 47 -8.15 20.50 -6.70
C CYS A 47 -8.56 20.13 -5.26
N VAL A 48 -8.56 21.08 -4.33
CA VAL A 48 -9.02 20.86 -2.94
C VAL A 48 -10.52 20.66 -2.90
N ALA A 49 -11.28 21.47 -3.64
CA ALA A 49 -12.75 21.46 -3.63
C ALA A 49 -13.34 20.14 -4.17
N VAL A 50 -12.62 19.44 -5.07
CA VAL A 50 -13.07 18.17 -5.66
C VAL A 50 -12.54 16.94 -4.95
N CYS A 51 -11.66 17.11 -3.94
CA CYS A 51 -11.07 15.96 -3.26
C CYS A 51 -12.03 15.38 -2.21
N PRO A 52 -12.53 14.15 -2.36
CA PRO A 52 -13.54 13.60 -1.47
C PRO A 52 -13.02 13.24 -0.08
N THR A 53 -11.71 13.20 0.12
CA THR A 53 -11.05 12.84 1.39
C THR A 53 -10.13 13.94 1.90
N GLU A 54 -10.22 15.15 1.35
CA GLU A 54 -9.40 16.30 1.73
C GLU A 54 -7.88 16.01 1.71
N ALA A 55 -7.46 15.05 0.87
CA ALA A 55 -6.07 14.60 0.80
C ALA A 55 -5.12 15.64 0.20
N ILE A 56 -5.62 16.73 -0.40
CA ILE A 56 -4.81 17.73 -1.10
C ILE A 56 -4.89 19.09 -0.41
N ARG A 57 -3.75 19.78 -0.35
CA ARG A 57 -3.62 21.16 0.13
C ARG A 57 -2.82 21.99 -0.88
N THR A 58 -3.00 23.30 -0.87
CA THR A 58 -2.37 24.22 -1.84
C THR A 58 -1.31 25.13 -1.27
N ASP A 59 -1.12 25.16 0.04
CA ASP A 59 -0.16 26.04 0.70
C ASP A 59 0.69 25.29 1.74
N PRO A 60 1.83 24.73 1.33
CA PRO A 60 2.29 24.47 -0.04
C PRO A 60 1.48 23.36 -0.72
N LEU A 61 1.54 23.30 -2.09
CA LEU A 61 0.87 22.24 -2.84
C LEU A 61 1.42 20.88 -2.45
N ALA A 62 0.55 20.05 -1.85
CA ALA A 62 0.92 18.72 -1.38
C ALA A 62 -0.29 17.78 -1.41
N ILE A 63 -0.02 16.48 -1.55
CA ILE A 63 -1.03 15.41 -1.45
C ILE A 63 -0.61 14.42 -0.36
N ASP A 64 -1.52 14.11 0.55
CA ASP A 64 -1.40 13.01 1.49
C ASP A 64 -1.84 11.69 0.79
N LEU A 65 -0.87 10.86 0.41
CA LEU A 65 -1.14 9.57 -0.22
C LEU A 65 -1.88 8.61 0.71
N GLY A 66 -1.74 8.78 2.03
CA GLY A 66 -2.43 7.96 3.01
C GLY A 66 -3.94 8.21 3.06
N ALA A 67 -4.41 9.38 2.62
CA ALA A 67 -5.83 9.71 2.49
C ALA A 67 -6.30 9.69 1.03
N CYS A 68 -5.38 9.69 0.05
CA CYS A 68 -5.69 9.77 -1.37
C CYS A 68 -6.38 8.50 -1.89
N LEU A 69 -7.48 8.66 -2.62
CA LEU A 69 -8.19 7.56 -3.28
C LEU A 69 -7.67 7.26 -4.69
N PHE A 70 -6.68 8.00 -5.18
CA PHE A 70 -6.14 7.86 -6.55
C PHE A 70 -7.22 7.99 -7.64
N CYS A 71 -8.28 8.75 -7.37
CA CYS A 71 -9.41 8.95 -8.29
C CYS A 71 -9.10 9.88 -9.46
N ALA A 72 -8.02 10.69 -9.37
CA ALA A 72 -7.58 11.71 -10.31
C ALA A 72 -8.52 12.91 -10.50
N ALA A 73 -9.56 13.08 -9.70
CA ALA A 73 -10.45 14.25 -9.80
C ALA A 73 -9.68 15.59 -9.68
N CYS A 74 -8.64 15.63 -8.82
CA CYS A 74 -7.77 16.80 -8.68
C CYS A 74 -6.94 17.10 -9.94
N GLN A 75 -6.52 16.08 -10.70
CA GLN A 75 -5.85 16.26 -11.99
C GLN A 75 -6.82 16.83 -13.04
N GLU A 76 -8.04 16.30 -13.10
CA GLU A 76 -9.07 16.73 -14.04
C GLU A 76 -9.53 18.18 -13.76
N ALA A 77 -9.60 18.56 -12.48
CA ALA A 77 -9.97 19.93 -12.07
C ALA A 77 -8.83 20.94 -12.23
N CYS A 78 -7.58 20.51 -12.43
CA CYS A 78 -6.41 21.38 -12.50
C CYS A 78 -6.18 21.87 -13.92
N LEU A 79 -6.70 23.05 -14.28
CA LEU A 79 -6.59 23.63 -15.63
C LEU A 79 -5.14 23.94 -16.04
N THR A 80 -4.25 24.16 -15.07
CA THR A 80 -2.84 24.50 -15.34
C THR A 80 -1.93 23.28 -15.42
N GLY A 81 -2.45 22.07 -15.13
CA GLY A 81 -1.66 20.85 -15.11
C GLY A 81 -0.62 20.80 -13.99
N ALA A 82 -0.86 21.49 -12.87
CA ALA A 82 0.00 21.43 -11.70
C ALA A 82 -0.06 20.07 -10.97
N VAL A 83 -1.10 19.27 -11.20
CA VAL A 83 -1.27 17.93 -10.65
C VAL A 83 -1.31 16.92 -11.79
N SER A 84 -0.46 15.91 -11.76
CA SER A 84 -0.46 14.80 -12.71
C SER A 84 -0.13 13.48 -12.00
N TYR A 85 -0.50 12.33 -12.61
CA TYR A 85 -0.17 11.01 -12.08
C TYR A 85 0.79 10.29 -13.03
N THR A 86 1.72 9.56 -12.45
CA THR A 86 2.70 8.73 -13.17
C THR A 86 2.34 7.25 -13.07
N PRO A 87 2.93 6.37 -13.89
CA PRO A 87 2.77 4.93 -13.71
C PRO A 87 3.68 4.34 -12.61
N ASP A 88 4.23 5.17 -11.72
CA ASP A 88 5.10 4.69 -10.64
C ASP A 88 4.28 4.09 -9.49
N TYR A 89 4.34 2.78 -9.34
CA TYR A 89 3.64 2.01 -8.30
C TYR A 89 4.36 2.00 -6.94
N ARG A 90 5.57 2.54 -6.85
CA ARG A 90 6.39 2.56 -5.63
C ARG A 90 5.91 3.68 -4.71
N LEU A 91 5.11 3.35 -3.73
CA LEU A 91 4.40 4.32 -2.88
C LEU A 91 4.54 4.03 -1.38
N ALA A 92 4.95 2.81 -1.01
CA ALA A 92 5.00 2.39 0.38
C ALA A 92 6.08 3.13 1.17
N THR A 93 5.76 3.51 2.41
CA THR A 93 6.68 4.20 3.35
C THR A 93 6.64 3.53 4.72
N ARG A 94 7.67 3.75 5.53
CA ARG A 94 7.70 3.32 6.95
C ARG A 94 7.20 4.39 7.91
N VAL A 95 7.17 5.62 7.47
CA VAL A 95 6.80 6.78 8.28
C VAL A 95 5.53 7.40 7.69
N ARG A 96 4.54 7.67 8.54
CA ARG A 96 3.24 8.19 8.11
C ARG A 96 3.38 9.55 7.38
N GLU A 97 4.25 10.39 7.89
CA GLU A 97 4.51 11.73 7.35
C GLU A 97 5.15 11.71 5.96
N ASP A 98 5.90 10.64 5.64
CA ASP A 98 6.52 10.45 4.33
C ASP A 98 5.50 10.15 3.21
N LEU A 99 4.24 9.88 3.56
CA LEU A 99 3.13 9.78 2.61
C LEU A 99 2.65 11.15 2.12
N VAL A 100 3.04 12.24 2.76
CA VAL A 100 2.72 13.60 2.29
C VAL A 100 3.77 14.01 1.27
N VAL A 101 3.37 14.01 0.01
CA VAL A 101 4.26 14.34 -1.12
C VAL A 101 4.04 15.77 -1.59
N SER A 102 5.15 16.47 -1.89
CA SER A 102 5.19 17.78 -2.54
C SER A 102 6.26 17.73 -3.62
N GLY A 103 5.93 18.14 -4.85
CA GLY A 103 6.85 18.05 -5.99
C GLY A 103 6.93 16.65 -6.62
N ALA A 104 8.10 16.28 -7.11
CA ALA A 104 8.34 15.02 -7.84
C ALA A 104 8.98 13.91 -6.97
N GLU A 105 9.54 14.26 -5.83
CA GLU A 105 10.24 13.33 -4.97
C GLU A 105 9.28 12.64 -4.00
N ALA A 106 9.55 11.36 -3.72
CA ALA A 106 8.86 10.59 -2.70
C ALA A 106 9.87 9.74 -1.94
N LYS A 107 9.70 9.68 -0.63
CA LYS A 107 10.47 8.77 0.20
C LYS A 107 9.83 7.40 0.12
N LEU A 108 10.64 6.38 -0.12
CA LEU A 108 10.20 4.99 -0.20
C LEU A 108 10.55 4.24 1.09
N ALA A 109 9.81 3.17 1.35
CA ALA A 109 10.06 2.31 2.50
C ALA A 109 11.52 1.84 2.52
N THR A 110 12.14 1.92 3.70
CA THR A 110 13.47 1.37 3.99
C THR A 110 13.33 -0.02 4.60
N ALA A 111 14.41 -0.79 4.58
CA ALA A 111 14.44 -2.09 5.23
C ALA A 111 14.30 -1.96 6.75
N LEU A 112 13.75 -3.01 7.37
CA LEU A 112 13.81 -3.23 8.81
C LEU A 112 15.28 -3.23 9.27
N ASP A 113 15.51 -2.99 10.56
CA ASP A 113 16.84 -3.11 11.14
C ASP A 113 17.42 -4.52 10.99
N ASP A 114 18.73 -4.66 11.22
CA ASP A 114 19.44 -5.91 10.97
C ASP A 114 18.94 -7.06 11.85
N ALA A 115 18.52 -6.78 13.08
CA ALA A 115 18.00 -7.78 14.00
C ALA A 115 16.66 -8.34 13.47
N MET A 116 15.72 -7.48 13.10
CA MET A 116 14.44 -7.88 12.51
C MET A 116 14.61 -8.57 11.15
N ARG A 117 15.52 -8.10 10.31
CA ARG A 117 15.83 -8.75 9.02
C ARG A 117 16.43 -10.14 9.19
N SER A 118 17.25 -10.36 10.20
CA SER A 118 17.81 -11.69 10.47
C SER A 118 16.74 -12.71 10.85
N LEU A 119 15.69 -12.26 11.55
CA LEU A 119 14.56 -13.09 11.94
C LEU A 119 13.56 -13.29 10.79
N LEU A 120 13.16 -12.23 10.11
CA LEU A 120 12.00 -12.20 9.22
C LEU A 120 12.38 -12.16 7.72
N GLY A 121 13.64 -11.87 7.39
CA GLY A 121 14.06 -11.63 6.00
C GLY A 121 14.00 -12.85 5.09
N ARG A 122 14.01 -14.08 5.63
CA ARG A 122 13.94 -15.32 4.84
C ARG A 122 12.51 -15.86 4.72
N SER A 123 11.73 -15.70 5.75
CA SER A 123 10.34 -16.17 5.81
C SER A 123 9.53 -15.18 6.62
N LEU A 124 8.45 -14.67 6.05
CA LEU A 124 7.54 -13.72 6.67
C LEU A 124 6.12 -14.25 6.57
N LYS A 125 5.53 -14.59 7.70
CA LYS A 125 4.16 -15.07 7.80
C LYS A 125 3.26 -13.95 8.30
N LEU A 126 2.24 -13.62 7.56
CA LEU A 126 1.37 -12.49 7.84
C LEU A 126 -0.05 -12.97 8.14
N ARG A 127 -0.66 -12.41 9.18
CA ARG A 127 -2.10 -12.55 9.44
C ARG A 127 -2.82 -11.31 8.92
N GLN A 128 -3.76 -11.51 8.00
CA GLN A 128 -4.64 -10.44 7.51
C GLN A 128 -5.84 -10.27 8.44
N VAL A 129 -6.19 -9.00 8.73
CA VAL A 129 -7.43 -8.60 9.41
C VAL A 129 -8.16 -7.61 8.52
N SER A 130 -9.34 -8.00 8.05
CA SER A 130 -10.29 -7.10 7.37
C SER A 130 -11.10 -6.37 8.43
N ALA A 131 -10.82 -5.10 8.63
CA ALA A 131 -11.40 -4.30 9.72
C ALA A 131 -12.56 -3.40 9.24
N GLY A 132 -13.47 -3.97 8.44
CA GLY A 132 -14.71 -3.32 8.03
C GLY A 132 -14.62 -2.50 6.73
N GLY A 133 -13.68 -2.83 5.83
CA GLY A 133 -13.53 -2.20 4.53
C GLY A 133 -14.47 -2.76 3.45
N CYS A 134 -14.29 -2.25 2.22
CA CYS A 134 -15.10 -2.63 1.03
C CYS A 134 -14.61 -3.91 0.33
N SER A 135 -13.64 -4.63 0.90
CA SER A 135 -12.96 -5.81 0.34
C SER A 135 -12.04 -5.55 -0.87
N GLY A 136 -11.84 -4.31 -1.30
CA GLY A 136 -10.93 -4.00 -2.41
C GLY A 136 -9.46 -4.33 -2.08
N CYS A 137 -8.99 -3.90 -0.90
CA CYS A 137 -7.63 -4.19 -0.45
C CYS A 137 -7.39 -5.69 -0.23
N GLU A 138 -8.40 -6.41 0.27
CA GLU A 138 -8.36 -7.86 0.46
C GLU A 138 -8.24 -8.61 -0.87
N ALA A 139 -8.95 -8.16 -1.90
CA ALA A 139 -8.85 -8.73 -3.24
C ALA A 139 -7.43 -8.58 -3.83
N GLU A 140 -6.81 -7.42 -3.66
CA GLU A 140 -5.45 -7.17 -4.12
C GLU A 140 -4.39 -7.94 -3.30
N LEU A 141 -4.62 -8.12 -2.00
CA LEU A 141 -3.79 -8.99 -1.16
C LEU A 141 -3.91 -10.46 -1.59
N ALA A 142 -5.12 -10.92 -1.92
CA ALA A 142 -5.34 -12.28 -2.43
C ALA A 142 -4.67 -12.48 -3.80
N ALA A 143 -4.67 -11.46 -4.66
CA ALA A 143 -4.01 -11.50 -5.97
C ALA A 143 -2.49 -11.72 -5.86
N LEU A 144 -1.84 -11.32 -4.77
CA LEU A 144 -0.42 -11.59 -4.55
C LEU A 144 -0.08 -13.09 -4.53
N GLY A 145 -1.05 -13.95 -4.19
CA GLY A 145 -0.88 -15.40 -4.17
C GLY A 145 -1.05 -16.09 -5.53
N ASN A 146 -1.43 -15.35 -6.59
CA ASN A 146 -1.59 -15.93 -7.92
C ASN A 146 -0.24 -16.18 -8.61
N VAL A 147 -0.26 -16.92 -9.74
CA VAL A 147 0.93 -17.29 -10.50
C VAL A 147 1.70 -16.09 -11.07
N VAL A 148 1.03 -14.93 -11.25
CA VAL A 148 1.65 -13.74 -11.84
C VAL A 148 2.58 -13.06 -10.83
N PHE A 149 2.08 -12.80 -9.62
CA PHE A 149 2.86 -12.12 -8.57
C PHE A 149 3.69 -13.10 -7.73
N ASP A 150 3.16 -14.29 -7.46
CA ASP A 150 3.83 -15.41 -6.78
C ASP A 150 4.58 -14.96 -5.49
N LEU A 151 3.83 -14.37 -4.56
CA LEU A 151 4.36 -13.88 -3.28
C LEU A 151 5.17 -14.94 -2.54
N GLY A 152 4.75 -16.22 -2.67
CA GLY A 152 5.39 -17.36 -2.03
C GLY A 152 6.86 -17.54 -2.41
N ARG A 153 7.28 -17.19 -3.64
CA ARG A 153 8.69 -17.26 -4.07
C ARG A 153 9.62 -16.33 -3.28
N PHE A 154 9.05 -15.32 -2.67
CA PHE A 154 9.76 -14.40 -1.78
C PHE A 154 9.67 -14.85 -0.32
N GLY A 155 9.20 -16.07 -0.01
CA GLY A 155 9.06 -16.58 1.34
C GLY A 155 8.04 -15.79 2.19
N ILE A 156 7.11 -15.06 1.56
CA ILE A 156 6.05 -14.32 2.24
C ILE A 156 4.75 -15.07 2.06
N GLN A 157 4.03 -15.33 3.15
CA GLN A 157 2.80 -16.13 3.14
C GLN A 157 1.75 -15.53 4.09
N PHE A 158 0.47 -15.69 3.74
CA PHE A 158 -0.63 -15.43 4.64
C PHE A 158 -0.98 -16.70 5.42
N VAL A 159 -1.17 -16.55 6.73
CA VAL A 159 -1.50 -17.65 7.64
C VAL A 159 -2.84 -17.41 8.35
N ALA A 160 -3.57 -18.47 8.62
CA ALA A 160 -4.88 -18.40 9.23
C ALA A 160 -4.83 -18.08 10.73
N SER A 161 -3.82 -18.59 11.45
CA SER A 161 -3.70 -18.38 12.89
C SER A 161 -2.72 -17.25 13.21
N PRO A 162 -3.08 -16.26 14.04
CA PRO A 162 -2.17 -15.21 14.48
C PRO A 162 -0.98 -15.73 15.27
N ARG A 163 -1.13 -16.87 15.98
CA ARG A 163 -0.05 -17.48 16.75
C ARG A 163 1.11 -18.01 15.90
N HIS A 164 0.88 -18.17 14.59
CA HIS A 164 1.88 -18.61 13.61
C HIS A 164 2.33 -17.47 12.68
N ALA A 165 1.88 -16.23 12.96
CA ALA A 165 2.23 -15.07 12.19
C ALA A 165 3.41 -14.31 12.82
N ASP A 166 4.21 -13.71 11.95
CA ASP A 166 5.30 -12.80 12.29
C ASP A 166 4.83 -11.33 12.23
N GLY A 167 3.63 -11.10 11.71
CA GLY A 167 3.06 -9.77 11.60
C GLY A 167 1.59 -9.77 11.19
N ILE A 168 1.00 -8.57 11.25
CA ILE A 168 -0.40 -8.32 10.92
C ILE A 168 -0.51 -7.38 9.73
N VAL A 169 -1.43 -7.69 8.81
CA VAL A 169 -1.83 -6.79 7.71
C VAL A 169 -3.26 -6.34 7.98
N ILE A 170 -3.43 -5.04 8.13
CA ILE A 170 -4.70 -4.42 8.49
C ILE A 170 -5.27 -3.71 7.26
N THR A 171 -6.52 -4.00 6.92
CA THR A 171 -7.29 -3.35 5.86
C THR A 171 -8.60 -2.80 6.43
N GLY A 172 -9.16 -1.79 5.76
CA GLY A 172 -10.40 -1.14 6.21
C GLY A 172 -10.17 -0.10 7.31
N PRO A 173 -11.21 0.70 7.64
CA PRO A 173 -11.10 1.87 8.51
C PRO A 173 -11.11 1.54 10.00
N VAL A 174 -11.09 0.28 10.37
CA VAL A 174 -11.26 -0.23 11.75
C VAL A 174 -12.58 0.21 12.35
N THR A 175 -13.66 -0.39 11.87
CA THR A 175 -14.99 -0.14 12.41
C THR A 175 -15.10 -0.58 13.87
N GLY A 176 -16.00 0.07 14.64
CA GLY A 176 -16.19 -0.26 16.06
C GLY A 176 -16.49 -1.73 16.32
N HIS A 177 -17.19 -2.43 15.38
CA HIS A 177 -17.42 -3.87 15.50
C HIS A 177 -16.17 -4.73 15.27
N MET A 178 -15.16 -4.21 14.55
CA MET A 178 -13.93 -4.95 14.25
C MET A 178 -12.75 -4.59 15.15
N GLU A 179 -12.86 -3.53 15.93
CA GLU A 179 -11.76 -3.07 16.79
C GLU A 179 -11.33 -4.13 17.81
N LEU A 180 -12.27 -4.76 18.49
CA LEU A 180 -11.96 -5.82 19.43
C LEU A 180 -11.24 -6.99 18.74
N ALA A 181 -11.77 -7.44 17.59
CA ALA A 181 -11.18 -8.55 16.85
C ALA A 181 -9.76 -8.23 16.34
N LEU A 182 -9.51 -6.97 15.93
CA LEU A 182 -8.19 -6.48 15.55
C LEU A 182 -7.23 -6.55 16.75
N ARG A 183 -7.62 -6.02 17.91
CA ARG A 183 -6.80 -5.97 19.12
C ARG A 183 -6.44 -7.37 19.62
N GLU A 184 -7.41 -8.27 19.69
CA GLU A 184 -7.21 -9.67 20.09
C GLU A 184 -6.25 -10.38 19.11
N THR A 185 -6.42 -10.15 17.81
CA THR A 185 -5.52 -10.71 16.78
C THR A 185 -4.11 -10.17 16.95
N TYR A 186 -3.95 -8.86 17.15
CA TYR A 186 -2.65 -8.22 17.35
C TYR A 186 -1.93 -8.74 18.58
N GLN A 187 -2.66 -8.91 19.70
CA GLN A 187 -2.11 -9.46 20.95
C GLN A 187 -1.68 -10.91 20.80
N ALA A 188 -2.41 -11.71 20.02
CA ALA A 188 -2.11 -13.13 19.81
C ALA A 188 -0.87 -13.39 18.94
N ILE A 189 -0.36 -12.39 18.22
CA ILE A 189 0.88 -12.51 17.42
C ILE A 189 2.07 -12.36 18.37
N PRO A 190 3.03 -13.32 18.38
CA PRO A 190 4.23 -13.23 19.24
C PRO A 190 5.10 -12.01 18.92
N ALA A 191 5.78 -11.48 19.91
CA ALA A 191 6.82 -10.46 19.70
C ALA A 191 8.17 -11.12 19.31
N PRO A 192 9.01 -10.48 18.49
CA PRO A 192 8.76 -9.23 17.78
C PRO A 192 7.80 -9.43 16.60
N LYS A 193 6.95 -8.45 16.35
CA LYS A 193 5.94 -8.51 15.28
C LYS A 193 5.94 -7.23 14.47
N ILE A 194 5.51 -7.30 13.22
CA ILE A 194 5.37 -6.16 12.33
C ILE A 194 3.88 -5.85 12.05
N VAL A 195 3.58 -4.58 11.81
CA VAL A 195 2.24 -4.09 11.50
C VAL A 195 2.26 -3.37 10.17
N ILE A 196 1.38 -3.76 9.27
CA ILE A 196 1.25 -3.22 7.92
C ILE A 196 -0.15 -2.65 7.73
N ALA A 197 -0.26 -1.35 7.51
CA ALA A 197 -1.51 -0.68 7.16
C ALA A 197 -1.66 -0.60 5.65
N VAL A 198 -2.74 -1.17 5.10
CA VAL A 198 -2.97 -1.30 3.66
C VAL A 198 -4.22 -0.55 3.23
N GLY A 199 -4.02 0.40 2.34
CA GLY A 199 -5.07 1.22 1.74
C GLY A 199 -5.43 2.46 2.56
N ALA A 200 -6.02 3.46 1.90
CA ALA A 200 -6.39 4.74 2.52
C ALA A 200 -7.27 4.55 3.76
N CYS A 201 -8.17 3.57 3.76
CA CYS A 201 -9.04 3.29 4.91
C CYS A 201 -8.25 2.90 6.16
N ALA A 202 -7.25 2.02 6.04
CA ALA A 202 -6.43 1.60 7.17
C ALA A 202 -5.45 2.68 7.64
N ILE A 203 -5.06 3.60 6.75
CA ILE A 203 -4.06 4.64 7.04
C ILE A 203 -4.70 5.89 7.66
N SER A 204 -5.91 6.27 7.22
CA SER A 204 -6.55 7.55 7.59
C SER A 204 -8.07 7.51 7.68
N GLY A 205 -8.68 6.32 7.73
CA GLY A 205 -10.14 6.18 7.62
C GLY A 205 -10.64 6.29 6.17
N GLY A 206 -9.87 6.88 5.26
CA GLY A 206 -10.23 7.06 3.85
C GLY A 206 -11.58 7.76 3.68
N PRO A 207 -12.51 7.24 2.84
CA PRO A 207 -13.82 7.84 2.63
C PRO A 207 -14.76 7.68 3.84
N PHE A 208 -14.35 6.97 4.89
CA PHE A 208 -15.14 6.74 6.11
C PHE A 208 -14.62 7.54 7.31
N ALA A 209 -13.59 8.36 7.12
CA ALA A 209 -13.01 9.19 8.17
C ALA A 209 -14.09 10.08 8.81
N GLY A 210 -14.09 10.17 10.15
CA GLY A 210 -15.07 10.94 10.92
C GLY A 210 -16.48 10.33 11.02
N ALA A 211 -16.72 9.14 10.46
CA ALA A 211 -18.02 8.46 10.62
C ALA A 211 -18.14 7.82 12.02
N ALA A 212 -19.28 7.98 12.68
CA ALA A 212 -19.49 7.55 14.07
C ALA A 212 -19.25 6.05 14.34
N SER A 213 -19.41 5.19 13.33
CA SER A 213 -19.22 3.73 13.44
C SER A 213 -17.85 3.26 12.92
N SER A 214 -17.01 4.17 12.46
CA SER A 214 -15.74 3.89 11.82
C SER A 214 -14.60 4.60 12.54
N GLY A 215 -13.46 3.96 12.65
CA GLY A 215 -12.23 4.63 13.08
C GLY A 215 -11.57 5.38 11.93
N ASP A 216 -10.59 6.22 12.28
CA ASP A 216 -9.78 6.96 11.33
C ASP A 216 -8.52 6.17 10.92
N GLY A 217 -8.66 4.86 10.74
CA GLY A 217 -7.60 3.91 10.41
C GLY A 217 -7.13 3.07 11.59
N VAL A 218 -5.90 2.58 11.50
CA VAL A 218 -5.28 1.78 12.57
C VAL A 218 -5.17 2.61 13.84
N PRO A 219 -5.62 2.09 15.01
CA PRO A 219 -5.53 2.80 16.29
C PRO A 219 -4.11 3.28 16.59
N ALA A 220 -3.99 4.50 17.12
CA ALA A 220 -2.70 5.17 17.34
C ALA A 220 -1.77 4.44 18.34
N ASP A 221 -2.32 3.59 19.19
CA ASP A 221 -1.58 2.73 20.14
C ASP A 221 -0.99 1.47 19.49
N ILE A 222 -1.33 1.18 18.24
CA ILE A 222 -0.74 0.08 17.45
C ILE A 222 0.32 0.67 16.49
N PRO A 223 1.62 0.49 16.77
CA PRO A 223 2.68 1.05 15.93
C PRO A 223 2.69 0.38 14.56
N VAL A 224 2.70 1.18 13.49
CA VAL A 224 2.72 0.70 12.11
C VAL A 224 4.14 0.76 11.55
N ASP A 225 4.63 -0.36 11.02
CA ASP A 225 5.96 -0.49 10.43
C ASP A 225 5.99 -0.22 8.92
N LEU A 226 4.85 -0.39 8.24
CA LEU A 226 4.72 -0.15 6.80
C LEU A 226 3.33 0.39 6.47
N TYR A 227 3.30 1.49 5.76
CA TYR A 227 2.10 2.08 5.16
C TYR A 227 2.12 1.83 3.66
N VAL A 228 1.04 1.23 3.13
CA VAL A 228 0.88 0.96 1.69
C VAL A 228 -0.34 1.71 1.19
N PRO A 229 -0.17 2.91 0.61
CA PRO A 229 -1.29 3.75 0.18
C PRO A 229 -1.93 3.24 -1.11
N GLY A 230 -3.22 3.51 -1.29
CA GLY A 230 -4.03 3.14 -2.46
C GLY A 230 -5.50 2.93 -2.08
N CYS A 231 -6.38 2.90 -3.07
CA CYS A 231 -7.81 2.61 -2.83
C CYS A 231 -8.41 1.82 -4.01
N PRO A 232 -8.12 0.51 -4.06
CA PRO A 232 -7.09 -0.25 -3.32
C PRO A 232 -5.67 -0.03 -3.86
N PRO A 233 -4.61 -0.36 -3.11
CA PRO A 233 -3.25 -0.39 -3.64
C PRO A 233 -3.08 -1.54 -4.63
N HIS A 234 -2.43 -1.29 -5.76
CA HIS A 234 -2.13 -2.33 -6.74
C HIS A 234 -1.21 -3.42 -6.13
N PRO A 235 -1.31 -4.71 -6.53
CA PRO A 235 -0.46 -5.78 -6.00
C PRO A 235 1.04 -5.48 -6.09
N LEU A 236 1.50 -4.75 -7.11
CA LEU A 236 2.90 -4.35 -7.22
C LEU A 236 3.32 -3.31 -6.17
N THR A 237 2.41 -2.42 -5.76
CA THR A 237 2.66 -1.48 -4.66
C THR A 237 2.84 -2.24 -3.34
N LEU A 238 1.98 -3.24 -3.12
CA LEU A 238 2.07 -4.14 -1.97
C LEU A 238 3.39 -4.94 -1.99
N LEU A 239 3.70 -5.55 -3.12
CA LEU A 239 4.88 -6.40 -3.28
C LEU A 239 6.17 -5.58 -3.15
N ASP A 240 6.26 -4.40 -3.79
CA ASP A 240 7.41 -3.49 -3.65
C ASP A 240 7.62 -3.09 -2.19
N GLY A 241 6.56 -2.68 -1.48
CA GLY A 241 6.64 -2.30 -0.08
C GLY A 241 7.14 -3.44 0.81
N LEU A 242 6.60 -4.64 0.65
CA LEU A 242 7.01 -5.83 1.41
C LEU A 242 8.46 -6.23 1.12
N LEU A 243 8.91 -6.16 -0.14
CA LEU A 243 10.29 -6.51 -0.50
C LEU A 243 11.29 -5.46 -0.03
N ARG A 244 10.92 -4.18 0.00
CA ARG A 244 11.74 -3.12 0.63
C ARG A 244 11.84 -3.33 2.13
N LEU A 245 10.72 -3.55 2.81
CA LEU A 245 10.67 -3.80 4.25
C LEU A 245 11.58 -4.97 4.66
N THR A 246 11.57 -6.05 3.87
CA THR A 246 12.43 -7.23 4.11
C THR A 246 13.85 -7.09 3.59
N GLY A 247 14.24 -5.94 3.02
CA GLY A 247 15.59 -5.66 2.51
C GLY A 247 15.96 -6.39 1.21
N ARG A 248 14.98 -6.92 0.48
CA ARG A 248 15.19 -7.61 -0.81
C ARG A 248 15.28 -6.66 -2.00
N ILE A 249 14.69 -5.47 -1.86
CA ILE A 249 14.91 -4.34 -2.77
C ILE A 249 15.65 -3.27 -1.98
N ARG A 250 16.83 -2.86 -2.48
CA ARG A 250 17.64 -1.81 -1.85
C ARG A 250 17.11 -0.42 -2.20
N ALA A 251 17.33 0.55 -1.31
CA ALA A 251 17.11 1.95 -1.61
C ALA A 251 17.97 2.34 -2.83
N GLY A 252 17.35 2.99 -3.84
CA GLY A 252 18.04 3.39 -5.07
C GLY A 252 17.96 2.39 -6.23
N THR A 253 17.42 1.19 -6.06
CA THR A 253 17.11 0.30 -7.20
C THR A 253 15.90 0.85 -7.95
N ARG A 254 16.11 1.16 -9.24
CA ARG A 254 15.07 1.62 -10.19
C ARG A 254 14.15 0.47 -10.58
#